data_b7a91888111c814f70c0cb90d1e2e7be
#
_entry.id   b7a91888111c814f70c0cb90d1e2e7be
#
_cell.length_a   1.000
_cell.length_b   1.000
_cell.length_c   1.000
_cell.angle_alpha   90.00
_cell.angle_beta   90.00
_cell.angle_gamma   90.00
#
_symmetry.space_group_name_H-M   'P 1'
#
loop_
_entity.id
_entity.type
_entity.pdbx_description
1 polymer ?
#
loop_
_entity_poly.entity_id
_entity_poly.type
_entity_poly.pdbx_seq_one_letter_code
_entity_poly.pdbx_strand_id
1 'polypeptide(L)'
;MSNIRYDRIHDTHVIIAPERLHRPDCSFDVDEKRTVDENCPFCEGNESMTPPEIFSHRKAGSFPNEKGWQTRVVPNLYKAVQIEASYEHHYGLFEHWEGFGAHEVIIDTPEHHTSMTQWSEGAIVEWLKTLRSRVSDLRRDQRIAHISLFKNEGSQAGATQAHSHTQIIGLPIIPKLEREKYQRSYEYYKQNGRAMIESVIMQEEENEERIVDKHGDFTAFCPFASAYPFEVMISSKKALGQINTLSDSSIETLAPLLLATLENLKTQLGCFSFNLVVTTPPLQEDTVDHGLINCVDEACRFAIRIMPRIYKFGGFEVSTGVIINPVLPEVAAKLLRESADV
;
A
#
# COMPACT_ATOMS: atom_id res chain seq x y z
N MET A 1 30.09 1.82 6.60
CA MET A 1 30.42 2.18 5.19
C MET A 1 29.17 2.13 4.35
N SER A 2 28.98 3.13 3.50
CA SER A 2 27.88 3.17 2.55
C SER A 2 28.03 2.06 1.50
N ASN A 3 26.90 1.54 1.02
CA ASN A 3 26.84 0.60 -0.10
C ASN A 3 25.67 0.91 -1.02
N ILE A 4 25.72 0.41 -2.26
CA ILE A 4 24.64 0.54 -3.24
C ILE A 4 23.99 -0.83 -3.37
N ARG A 5 22.67 -0.88 -3.13
CA ARG A 5 21.87 -2.10 -3.24
C ARG A 5 20.90 -1.98 -4.41
N TYR A 6 20.61 -3.10 -5.05
CA TYR A 6 19.67 -3.16 -6.15
C TYR A 6 18.39 -3.87 -5.73
N ASP A 7 17.27 -3.19 -5.88
CA ASP A 7 15.93 -3.76 -5.72
C ASP A 7 15.49 -4.41 -7.04
N ARG A 8 15.51 -5.73 -7.07
CA ARG A 8 15.11 -6.50 -8.25
C ARG A 8 13.61 -6.41 -8.56
N ILE A 9 12.78 -6.14 -7.56
CA ILE A 9 11.33 -6.06 -7.73
C ILE A 9 10.97 -4.74 -8.43
N HIS A 10 11.52 -3.63 -7.95
CA HIS A 10 11.17 -2.28 -8.43
C HIS A 10 12.18 -1.71 -9.44
N ASP A 11 13.27 -2.44 -9.75
CA ASP A 11 14.34 -1.99 -10.67
C ASP A 11 14.96 -0.65 -10.25
N THR A 12 15.27 -0.52 -8.99
CA THR A 12 15.85 0.71 -8.45
C THR A 12 17.13 0.43 -7.69
N HIS A 13 18.01 1.42 -7.68
CA HIS A 13 19.20 1.39 -6.83
C HIS A 13 18.97 2.22 -5.58
N VAL A 14 19.40 1.70 -4.44
CA VAL A 14 19.32 2.39 -3.15
C VAL A 14 20.72 2.49 -2.56
N ILE A 15 21.12 3.70 -2.22
CA ILE A 15 22.37 3.96 -1.48
C ILE A 15 22.05 3.89 0.01
N ILE A 16 22.51 2.85 0.67
CA ILE A 16 22.44 2.75 2.14
C ILE A 16 23.62 3.53 2.70
N ALA A 17 23.35 4.62 3.43
CA ALA A 17 24.36 5.59 3.87
C ALA A 17 24.19 5.95 5.37
N PRO A 18 24.55 5.08 6.32
CA PRO A 18 24.33 5.29 7.76
C PRO A 18 24.98 6.53 8.32
N GLU A 19 26.10 6.95 7.75
CA GLU A 19 26.82 8.16 8.17
C GLU A 19 25.97 9.44 8.01
N ARG A 20 24.96 9.40 7.15
CA ARG A 20 24.05 10.55 6.95
C ARG A 20 23.09 10.80 8.13
N LEU A 21 22.91 9.86 9.05
CA LEU A 21 22.16 10.06 10.29
C LEU A 21 22.80 11.13 11.21
N HIS A 22 24.11 11.37 11.06
CA HIS A 22 24.86 12.35 11.84
C HIS A 22 24.84 13.78 11.24
N ARG A 23 24.04 14.02 10.18
CA ARG A 23 23.88 15.38 9.64
C ARG A 23 23.15 16.26 10.64
N PRO A 24 23.56 17.55 10.81
CA PRO A 24 22.93 18.48 11.76
C PRO A 24 21.43 18.68 11.51
N ASP A 25 20.96 18.47 10.27
CA ASP A 25 19.56 18.67 9.84
C ASP A 25 18.75 17.37 9.72
N CYS A 26 19.25 16.24 10.21
CA CYS A 26 18.48 15.01 10.32
C CYS A 26 17.59 15.07 11.57
N SER A 27 16.59 15.91 11.55
CA SER A 27 15.46 15.81 12.46
C SER A 27 14.43 14.90 11.79
N PHE A 28 14.04 13.82 12.46
CA PHE A 28 12.83 13.09 12.07
C PHE A 28 11.66 14.02 12.36
N ASP A 29 10.95 14.44 11.33
CA ASP A 29 9.72 15.22 11.51
C ASP A 29 8.69 14.33 12.21
N VAL A 30 8.49 14.54 13.49
CA VAL A 30 7.40 13.90 14.24
C VAL A 30 6.12 14.64 13.89
N ASP A 31 5.11 13.94 13.41
CA ASP A 31 3.80 14.55 13.16
C ASP A 31 3.25 15.18 14.44
N GLU A 32 2.80 16.43 14.33
CA GLU A 32 2.11 17.09 15.43
C GLU A 32 0.83 16.33 15.81
N LYS A 33 0.47 16.35 17.10
CA LYS A 33 -0.77 15.74 17.58
C LYS A 33 -1.95 16.29 16.80
N ARG A 34 -2.61 15.45 16.03
CA ARG A 34 -3.79 15.82 15.25
C ARG A 34 -4.97 16.00 16.19
N THR A 35 -5.67 17.10 16.05
CA THR A 35 -6.89 17.39 16.81
C THR A 35 -8.09 16.68 16.18
N VAL A 36 -8.96 16.14 17.03
CA VAL A 36 -10.29 15.66 16.60
C VAL A 36 -11.11 16.85 16.11
N ASP A 37 -11.62 16.79 14.89
CA ASP A 37 -12.51 17.80 14.32
C ASP A 37 -13.97 17.32 14.44
N GLU A 38 -14.78 18.02 15.22
CA GLU A 38 -16.20 17.71 15.41
C GLU A 38 -17.01 17.77 14.09
N ASN A 39 -16.53 18.51 13.09
CA ASN A 39 -17.14 18.64 11.77
C ASN A 39 -16.52 17.71 10.72
N CYS A 40 -15.83 16.65 11.14
CA CYS A 40 -15.21 15.72 10.21
C CYS A 40 -16.25 15.02 9.32
N PRO A 41 -16.17 15.15 7.97
CA PRO A 41 -17.15 14.54 7.07
C PRO A 41 -17.10 13.01 7.04
N PHE A 42 -16.05 12.42 7.61
CA PHE A 42 -15.85 10.96 7.62
C PHE A 42 -16.29 10.30 8.92
N CYS A 43 -16.61 11.05 9.97
CA CYS A 43 -17.16 10.48 11.21
C CYS A 43 -18.58 9.97 11.01
N GLU A 44 -18.91 8.88 11.70
CA GLU A 44 -20.28 8.36 11.77
C GLU A 44 -21.25 9.44 12.29
N GLY A 45 -22.33 9.65 11.57
CA GLY A 45 -23.32 10.70 11.82
C GLY A 45 -23.21 11.89 10.88
N ASN A 46 -22.14 11.99 10.10
CA ASN A 46 -21.89 13.06 9.12
C ASN A 46 -21.99 12.55 7.67
N GLU A 47 -22.74 11.45 7.44
CA GLU A 47 -22.83 10.80 6.13
C GLU A 47 -23.32 11.74 5.03
N SER A 48 -24.14 12.74 5.35
CA SER A 48 -24.65 13.77 4.43
C SER A 48 -23.57 14.76 3.95
N MET A 49 -22.40 14.81 4.61
CA MET A 49 -21.30 15.69 4.22
C MET A 49 -20.41 15.09 3.12
N THR A 50 -20.66 13.86 2.71
CA THR A 50 -19.96 13.17 1.63
C THR A 50 -20.91 12.82 0.49
N PRO A 51 -20.40 12.50 -0.72
CA PRO A 51 -21.25 11.88 -1.75
C PRO A 51 -21.91 10.60 -1.25
N PRO A 52 -23.02 10.16 -1.87
CA PRO A 52 -23.65 8.89 -1.52
C PRO A 52 -22.67 7.72 -1.59
N GLU A 53 -22.82 6.79 -0.65
CA GLU A 53 -21.96 5.61 -0.61
C GLU A 53 -22.19 4.69 -1.81
N ILE A 54 -21.10 4.13 -2.31
CA ILE A 54 -21.10 3.09 -3.36
C ILE A 54 -21.05 1.70 -2.76
N PHE A 55 -20.46 1.57 -1.59
CA PHE A 55 -20.31 0.31 -0.88
C PHE A 55 -20.10 0.56 0.62
N SER A 56 -20.48 -0.38 1.46
CA SER A 56 -20.12 -0.38 2.87
C SER A 56 -20.21 -1.80 3.46
N HIS A 57 -19.31 -2.10 4.40
CA HIS A 57 -19.55 -3.15 5.38
C HIS A 57 -20.34 -2.55 6.53
N ARG A 58 -21.49 -3.14 6.88
CA ARG A 58 -22.39 -2.57 7.90
C ARG A 58 -23.13 -3.63 8.71
N LYS A 59 -23.57 -3.23 9.88
CA LYS A 59 -24.38 -4.07 10.76
C LYS A 59 -25.74 -4.39 10.12
N ALA A 60 -26.25 -5.57 10.36
CA ALA A 60 -27.57 -5.96 9.89
C ALA A 60 -28.64 -4.98 10.40
N GLY A 61 -29.54 -4.55 9.51
CA GLY A 61 -30.62 -3.63 9.83
C GLY A 61 -30.27 -2.13 9.69
N SER A 62 -29.04 -1.78 9.33
CA SER A 62 -28.68 -0.40 8.95
C SER A 62 -28.88 -0.16 7.45
N PHE A 63 -29.12 1.09 7.04
CA PHE A 63 -29.41 1.47 5.65
C PHE A 63 -28.28 2.28 5.01
N PRO A 64 -28.17 2.28 3.68
CA PRO A 64 -27.18 3.09 2.96
C PRO A 64 -27.28 4.58 3.34
N ASN A 65 -26.11 5.23 3.43
CA ASN A 65 -25.97 6.63 3.85
C ASN A 65 -26.49 6.97 5.26
N GLU A 66 -26.60 5.95 6.13
CA GLU A 66 -26.97 6.10 7.53
C GLU A 66 -25.90 5.45 8.42
N LYS A 67 -25.96 5.71 9.72
CA LYS A 67 -25.09 5.08 10.74
C LYS A 67 -25.15 3.54 10.73
N GLY A 68 -24.18 2.90 11.38
CA GLY A 68 -24.10 1.45 11.53
C GLY A 68 -23.20 0.76 10.51
N TRP A 69 -22.37 1.52 9.83
CA TRP A 69 -21.31 0.97 8.98
C TRP A 69 -20.03 0.70 9.79
N GLN A 70 -19.17 -0.18 9.29
CA GLN A 70 -17.85 -0.50 9.83
C GLN A 70 -16.77 0.11 8.91
N THR A 71 -16.97 0.01 7.60
CA THR A 71 -16.23 0.72 6.56
C THR A 71 -17.22 1.27 5.57
N ARG A 72 -16.90 2.43 4.97
CA ARG A 72 -17.81 3.10 4.02
C ARG A 72 -17.01 3.61 2.82
N VAL A 73 -17.49 3.36 1.61
CA VAL A 73 -16.83 3.76 0.37
C VAL A 73 -17.68 4.80 -0.35
N VAL A 74 -17.06 5.91 -0.70
CA VAL A 74 -17.71 7.02 -1.40
C VAL A 74 -16.86 7.43 -2.62
N PRO A 75 -17.46 8.01 -3.66
CA PRO A 75 -16.68 8.68 -4.70
C PRO A 75 -15.84 9.81 -4.08
N ASN A 76 -14.60 9.97 -4.52
CA ASN A 76 -13.82 11.13 -4.09
C ASN A 76 -14.51 12.41 -4.58
N LEU A 77 -14.73 13.38 -3.69
CA LEU A 77 -15.36 14.66 -4.06
C LEU A 77 -14.47 15.44 -5.05
N TYR A 78 -13.15 15.35 -4.91
CA TYR A 78 -12.14 15.97 -5.77
C TYR A 78 -11.47 14.92 -6.67
N LYS A 79 -12.27 14.34 -7.56
CA LYS A 79 -11.86 13.24 -8.43
C LYS A 79 -10.70 13.63 -9.35
N ALA A 80 -9.65 12.82 -9.39
CA ALA A 80 -8.59 12.94 -10.40
C ALA A 80 -9.03 12.37 -11.75
N VAL A 81 -9.86 11.31 -11.72
CA VAL A 81 -10.50 10.65 -12.87
C VAL A 81 -11.92 10.27 -12.48
N GLN A 82 -12.82 10.11 -13.45
CA GLN A 82 -14.23 9.82 -13.20
C GLN A 82 -14.79 8.79 -14.19
N ILE A 83 -15.66 7.92 -13.68
CA ILE A 83 -16.21 6.80 -14.46
C ILE A 83 -17.15 7.24 -15.58
N GLU A 84 -17.72 8.44 -15.44
CA GLU A 84 -18.63 9.05 -16.40
C GLU A 84 -17.90 9.76 -17.56
N ALA A 85 -16.57 9.94 -17.49
CA ALA A 85 -15.81 10.54 -18.57
C ALA A 85 -15.75 9.62 -19.80
N SER A 86 -15.53 10.22 -20.97
CA SER A 86 -15.30 9.47 -22.21
C SER A 86 -14.04 8.60 -22.11
N TYR A 87 -14.09 7.42 -22.71
CA TYR A 87 -12.93 6.53 -22.88
C TYR A 87 -12.29 6.77 -24.25
N GLU A 88 -11.80 8.00 -24.45
CA GLU A 88 -11.18 8.39 -25.71
C GLU A 88 -9.67 8.60 -25.55
N HIS A 89 -8.94 8.20 -26.59
CA HIS A 89 -7.49 8.35 -26.69
C HIS A 89 -7.15 9.20 -27.91
N HIS A 90 -6.46 10.31 -27.69
CA HIS A 90 -6.07 11.27 -28.74
C HIS A 90 -4.59 11.11 -29.03
N TYR A 91 -4.26 10.57 -30.20
CA TYR A 91 -2.89 10.31 -30.64
C TYR A 91 -2.22 11.56 -31.19
N GLY A 92 -0.91 11.66 -31.01
CA GLY A 92 -0.09 12.74 -31.56
C GLY A 92 1.11 13.08 -30.68
N LEU A 93 1.81 14.18 -31.00
CA LEU A 93 2.91 14.68 -30.18
C LEU A 93 2.45 15.09 -28.77
N PHE A 94 1.24 15.60 -28.66
CA PHE A 94 0.55 15.93 -27.40
C PHE A 94 -0.52 14.88 -27.10
N GLU A 95 -0.09 13.62 -27.03
CA GLU A 95 -0.95 12.47 -26.76
C GLU A 95 -1.61 12.58 -25.39
N HIS A 96 -2.93 12.32 -25.32
CA HIS A 96 -3.67 12.33 -24.07
C HIS A 96 -4.88 11.41 -24.12
N TRP A 97 -5.31 10.97 -22.95
CA TRP A 97 -6.56 10.28 -22.72
C TRP A 97 -7.51 11.21 -22.00
N GLU A 98 -8.80 11.09 -22.29
CA GLU A 98 -9.82 11.71 -21.45
C GLU A 98 -9.74 11.16 -20.02
N GLY A 99 -10.19 11.95 -19.05
CA GLY A 99 -10.04 11.64 -17.63
C GLY A 99 -10.95 10.49 -17.13
N PHE A 100 -11.08 9.42 -17.94
CA PHE A 100 -11.82 8.24 -17.56
C PHE A 100 -11.10 7.46 -16.46
N GLY A 101 -11.87 6.95 -15.48
CA GLY A 101 -11.38 6.08 -14.42
C GLY A 101 -12.26 6.14 -13.17
N ALA A 102 -11.92 5.41 -12.14
CA ALA A 102 -12.58 5.45 -10.85
C ALA A 102 -11.68 6.13 -9.82
N HIS A 103 -12.22 7.00 -8.98
CA HIS A 103 -11.52 7.55 -7.83
C HIS A 103 -12.44 7.49 -6.61
N GLU A 104 -12.15 6.54 -5.72
CA GLU A 104 -12.95 6.24 -4.54
C GLU A 104 -12.13 6.50 -3.26
N VAL A 105 -12.85 6.87 -2.20
CA VAL A 105 -12.33 6.98 -0.84
C VAL A 105 -13.01 5.92 0.02
N ILE A 106 -12.23 5.10 0.67
CA ILE A 106 -12.69 4.20 1.73
C ILE A 106 -12.50 4.93 3.05
N ILE A 107 -13.58 5.22 3.73
CA ILE A 107 -13.57 5.67 5.12
C ILE A 107 -13.39 4.41 5.96
N ASP A 108 -12.22 4.27 6.55
CA ASP A 108 -11.73 2.99 7.06
C ASP A 108 -12.39 2.56 8.37
N THR A 109 -12.84 3.52 9.19
CA THR A 109 -13.49 3.28 10.47
C THR A 109 -14.58 4.33 10.72
N PRO A 110 -15.65 4.03 11.50
CA PRO A 110 -16.66 5.02 11.87
C PRO A 110 -16.16 6.02 12.92
N GLU A 111 -15.13 5.64 13.67
CA GLU A 111 -14.54 6.44 14.74
C GLU A 111 -13.40 7.32 14.18
N HIS A 112 -13.23 8.50 14.78
CA HIS A 112 -12.20 9.45 14.38
C HIS A 112 -10.81 9.00 14.88
N HIS A 113 -10.30 7.92 14.31
CA HIS A 113 -8.92 7.49 14.51
C HIS A 113 -7.98 8.28 13.61
N THR A 114 -6.92 8.81 14.20
CA THR A 114 -5.88 9.53 13.47
C THR A 114 -4.77 8.62 12.95
N SER A 115 -4.69 7.38 13.44
CA SER A 115 -3.69 6.41 13.01
C SER A 115 -4.27 5.00 12.91
N MET A 116 -3.85 4.27 11.88
CA MET A 116 -4.14 2.84 11.71
C MET A 116 -3.60 1.99 12.88
N THR A 117 -2.60 2.48 13.61
CA THR A 117 -2.07 1.84 14.83
C THR A 117 -3.05 1.84 16.01
N GLN A 118 -4.17 2.53 15.89
CA GLN A 118 -5.22 2.58 16.92
C GLN A 118 -6.39 1.62 16.61
N TRP A 119 -6.37 0.96 15.45
CA TRP A 119 -7.45 0.06 15.07
C TRP A 119 -7.41 -1.24 15.87
N SER A 120 -8.56 -1.90 15.96
CA SER A 120 -8.62 -3.27 16.40
C SER A 120 -8.28 -4.23 15.25
N GLU A 121 -7.90 -5.44 15.57
CA GLU A 121 -7.71 -6.52 14.57
C GLU A 121 -8.97 -6.71 13.71
N GLY A 122 -10.14 -6.69 14.32
CA GLY A 122 -11.41 -6.77 13.58
C GLY A 122 -11.62 -5.63 12.59
N ALA A 123 -11.18 -4.40 12.91
CA ALA A 123 -11.23 -3.28 11.98
C ALA A 123 -10.30 -3.49 10.78
N ILE A 124 -9.11 -4.06 10.98
CA ILE A 124 -8.19 -4.43 9.88
C ILE A 124 -8.82 -5.52 9.00
N VAL A 125 -9.46 -6.52 9.58
CA VAL A 125 -10.19 -7.57 8.83
C VAL A 125 -11.28 -6.97 7.94
N GLU A 126 -12.11 -6.10 8.48
CA GLU A 126 -13.20 -5.45 7.72
C GLU A 126 -12.65 -4.50 6.64
N TRP A 127 -11.57 -3.79 6.93
CA TRP A 127 -10.86 -2.98 5.94
C TRP A 127 -10.32 -3.84 4.78
N LEU A 128 -9.62 -4.95 5.04
CA LEU A 128 -9.11 -5.87 4.01
C LEU A 128 -10.25 -6.46 3.17
N LYS A 129 -11.39 -6.84 3.80
CA LYS A 129 -12.58 -7.32 3.09
C LYS A 129 -13.19 -6.25 2.19
N THR A 130 -13.15 -4.99 2.64
CA THR A 130 -13.61 -3.84 1.83
C THR A 130 -12.72 -3.64 0.62
N LEU A 131 -11.38 -3.67 0.78
CA LEU A 131 -10.43 -3.62 -0.33
C LEU A 131 -10.70 -4.74 -1.34
N ARG A 132 -10.86 -5.97 -0.86
CA ARG A 132 -11.20 -7.14 -1.69
C ARG A 132 -12.47 -6.91 -2.50
N SER A 133 -13.52 -6.44 -1.86
CA SER A 133 -14.82 -6.22 -2.48
C SER A 133 -14.75 -5.12 -3.55
N ARG A 134 -14.06 -4.00 -3.26
CA ARG A 134 -13.94 -2.89 -4.22
C ARG A 134 -13.08 -3.25 -5.42
N VAL A 135 -11.92 -3.89 -5.20
CA VAL A 135 -11.09 -4.35 -6.32
C VAL A 135 -11.83 -5.39 -7.18
N SER A 136 -12.59 -6.31 -6.55
CA SER A 136 -13.41 -7.28 -7.28
C SER A 136 -14.51 -6.64 -8.11
N ASP A 137 -15.07 -5.53 -7.65
CA ASP A 137 -16.10 -4.79 -8.40
C ASP A 137 -15.51 -4.00 -9.56
N LEU A 138 -14.49 -3.19 -9.30
CA LEU A 138 -13.85 -2.35 -10.31
C LEU A 138 -13.23 -3.15 -11.47
N ARG A 139 -12.75 -4.37 -11.21
CA ARG A 139 -12.23 -5.29 -12.24
C ARG A 139 -13.27 -5.73 -13.27
N ARG A 140 -14.55 -5.56 -13.01
CA ARG A 140 -15.62 -5.91 -13.97
C ARG A 140 -15.72 -4.91 -15.11
N ASP A 141 -15.26 -3.68 -14.90
CA ASP A 141 -15.19 -2.70 -15.97
C ASP A 141 -13.94 -2.96 -16.84
N GLN A 142 -14.16 -3.47 -18.02
CA GLN A 142 -13.09 -3.82 -18.98
C GLN A 142 -12.27 -2.61 -19.46
N ARG A 143 -12.71 -1.39 -19.20
CA ARG A 143 -11.98 -0.17 -19.52
C ARG A 143 -10.89 0.15 -18.49
N ILE A 144 -10.95 -0.46 -17.29
CA ILE A 144 -9.95 -0.28 -16.25
C ILE A 144 -8.82 -1.28 -16.48
N ALA A 145 -7.63 -0.78 -16.77
CA ALA A 145 -6.43 -1.58 -17.00
C ALA A 145 -5.60 -1.80 -15.73
N HIS A 146 -5.66 -0.86 -14.79
CA HIS A 146 -4.93 -0.92 -13.53
C HIS A 146 -5.73 -0.28 -12.39
N ILE A 147 -5.62 -0.86 -11.20
CA ILE A 147 -6.18 -0.31 -9.96
C ILE A 147 -5.01 0.00 -9.03
N SER A 148 -4.87 1.27 -8.62
CA SER A 148 -3.93 1.66 -7.57
C SER A 148 -4.66 1.72 -6.23
N LEU A 149 -4.12 1.05 -5.23
CA LEU A 149 -4.69 0.89 -3.90
C LEU A 149 -3.68 1.38 -2.87
N PHE A 150 -3.96 2.52 -2.25
CA PHE A 150 -2.99 3.17 -1.36
C PHE A 150 -3.65 3.91 -0.21
N LYS A 151 -2.93 4.04 0.88
CA LYS A 151 -3.27 4.85 2.04
C LYS A 151 -2.16 5.86 2.29
N ASN A 152 -2.55 7.09 2.52
CA ASN A 152 -1.67 8.14 3.03
C ASN A 152 -2.09 8.43 4.46
N GLU A 153 -1.18 8.27 5.40
CA GLU A 153 -1.42 8.63 6.78
C GLU A 153 -0.37 9.63 7.24
N GLY A 154 -0.85 10.77 7.70
CA GLY A 154 0.01 11.87 8.11
C GLY A 154 0.29 12.90 7.02
N SER A 155 0.59 14.12 7.45
CA SER A 155 0.82 15.28 6.57
C SER A 155 2.04 15.07 5.66
N GLN A 156 3.11 14.46 6.18
CA GLN A 156 4.32 14.16 5.41
C GLN A 156 4.11 13.04 4.36
N ALA A 157 3.05 12.26 4.51
CA ALA A 157 2.62 11.25 3.53
C ALA A 157 1.62 11.78 2.49
N GLY A 158 1.22 13.06 2.59
CA GLY A 158 0.26 13.69 1.69
C GLY A 158 -1.21 13.50 2.09
N ALA A 159 -1.51 13.10 3.34
CA ALA A 159 -2.87 13.08 3.85
C ALA A 159 -3.36 14.50 4.12
N THR A 160 -4.53 14.86 3.55
CA THR A 160 -5.21 16.15 3.78
C THR A 160 -6.29 16.04 4.85
N GLN A 161 -6.85 14.85 5.05
CA GLN A 161 -7.84 14.54 6.09
C GLN A 161 -7.19 13.75 7.22
N ALA A 162 -7.48 14.15 8.46
CA ALA A 162 -6.95 13.47 9.65
C ALA A 162 -7.64 12.12 9.90
N HIS A 163 -8.94 12.01 9.62
CA HIS A 163 -9.69 10.77 9.72
C HIS A 163 -9.10 9.71 8.78
N SER A 164 -8.85 8.54 9.31
CA SER A 164 -8.21 7.44 8.59
C SER A 164 -9.01 7.03 7.36
N HIS A 165 -8.37 7.07 6.19
CA HIS A 165 -9.00 6.72 4.92
C HIS A 165 -7.98 6.11 3.95
N THR A 166 -8.49 5.27 3.07
CA THR A 166 -7.74 4.63 1.99
C THR A 166 -8.29 5.12 0.65
N GLN A 167 -7.48 5.17 -0.38
CA GLN A 167 -7.90 5.60 -1.71
C GLN A 167 -7.73 4.47 -2.73
N ILE A 168 -8.65 4.44 -3.68
CA ILE A 168 -8.59 3.55 -4.85
C ILE A 168 -8.70 4.41 -6.10
N ILE A 169 -7.74 4.23 -7.03
CA ILE A 169 -7.80 4.84 -8.36
C ILE A 169 -7.74 3.74 -9.41
N GLY A 170 -8.80 3.61 -10.19
CA GLY A 170 -8.85 2.78 -11.39
C GLY A 170 -8.47 3.60 -12.62
N LEU A 171 -7.52 3.13 -13.41
CA LEU A 171 -7.00 3.84 -14.58
C LEU A 171 -7.21 3.03 -15.87
N PRO A 172 -7.42 3.68 -17.02
CA PRO A 172 -7.48 3.02 -18.32
C PRO A 172 -6.11 2.63 -18.88
N ILE A 173 -5.05 2.96 -18.15
CA ILE A 173 -3.66 2.68 -18.53
C ILE A 173 -2.96 1.94 -17.41
N ILE A 174 -1.95 1.14 -17.76
CA ILE A 174 -1.04 0.54 -16.77
C ILE A 174 0.14 1.51 -16.60
N PRO A 175 0.34 2.10 -15.40
CA PRO A 175 1.48 2.97 -15.13
C PRO A 175 2.81 2.28 -15.45
N LYS A 176 3.77 3.02 -16.01
CA LYS A 176 5.06 2.47 -16.45
C LYS A 176 5.76 1.62 -15.38
N LEU A 177 5.85 2.14 -14.15
CA LEU A 177 6.53 1.43 -13.06
C LEU A 177 5.85 0.10 -12.71
N GLU A 178 4.51 0.07 -12.71
CA GLU A 178 3.74 -1.15 -12.47
C GLU A 178 3.92 -2.15 -13.61
N ARG A 179 3.82 -1.70 -14.85
CA ARG A 179 4.05 -2.54 -16.03
C ARG A 179 5.43 -3.20 -15.99
N GLU A 180 6.48 -2.42 -15.78
CA GLU A 180 7.85 -2.93 -15.74
C GLU A 180 8.08 -3.89 -14.56
N LYS A 181 7.51 -3.59 -13.39
CA LYS A 181 7.58 -4.46 -12.21
C LYS A 181 6.94 -5.85 -12.48
N TYR A 182 5.74 -5.86 -13.03
CA TYR A 182 5.04 -7.11 -13.31
C TYR A 182 5.64 -7.88 -14.48
N GLN A 183 6.16 -7.19 -15.49
CA GLN A 183 6.89 -7.82 -16.60
C GLN A 183 8.14 -8.54 -16.07
N ARG A 184 8.93 -7.91 -15.20
CA ARG A 184 10.11 -8.56 -14.57
C ARG A 184 9.72 -9.75 -13.69
N SER A 185 8.63 -9.63 -12.94
CA SER A 185 8.12 -10.74 -12.12
C SER A 185 7.75 -11.94 -12.99
N TYR A 186 7.12 -11.71 -14.12
CA TYR A 186 6.75 -12.75 -15.07
C TYR A 186 7.96 -13.37 -15.77
N GLU A 187 8.92 -12.57 -16.20
CA GLU A 187 10.18 -13.08 -16.79
C GLU A 187 10.96 -13.93 -15.78
N TYR A 188 11.02 -13.49 -14.53
CA TYR A 188 11.62 -14.28 -13.46
C TYR A 188 10.92 -15.61 -13.26
N TYR A 189 9.58 -15.61 -13.24
CA TYR A 189 8.78 -16.82 -13.11
C TYR A 189 9.05 -17.80 -14.26
N LYS A 190 9.06 -17.32 -15.51
CA LYS A 190 9.38 -18.14 -16.69
C LYS A 190 10.75 -18.81 -16.59
N GLN A 191 11.74 -18.12 -16.03
CA GLN A 191 13.11 -18.62 -15.91
C GLN A 191 13.29 -19.55 -14.72
N ASN A 192 12.59 -19.35 -13.62
CA ASN A 192 12.87 -19.98 -12.33
C ASN A 192 11.74 -20.92 -11.84
N GLY A 193 10.57 -20.92 -12.49
CA GLY A 193 9.41 -21.72 -12.10
C GLY A 193 8.76 -21.30 -10.78
N ARG A 194 9.09 -20.11 -10.25
CA ARG A 194 8.52 -19.56 -9.01
C ARG A 194 8.50 -18.03 -9.04
N ALA A 195 7.64 -17.43 -8.23
CA ALA A 195 7.56 -15.97 -8.14
C ALA A 195 8.86 -15.37 -7.60
N MET A 196 9.22 -14.16 -8.07
CA MET A 196 10.40 -13.45 -7.59
C MET A 196 10.30 -13.16 -6.08
N ILE A 197 9.14 -12.69 -5.61
CA ILE A 197 8.90 -12.39 -4.20
C ILE A 197 9.01 -13.64 -3.30
N GLU A 198 8.62 -14.83 -3.81
CA GLU A 198 8.81 -16.10 -3.12
C GLU A 198 10.32 -16.37 -2.89
N SER A 199 11.15 -16.19 -3.92
CA SER A 199 12.61 -16.36 -3.79
C SER A 199 13.23 -15.33 -2.85
N VAL A 200 12.72 -14.08 -2.84
CA VAL A 200 13.13 -13.04 -1.90
C VAL A 200 12.82 -13.47 -0.47
N ILE A 201 11.59 -13.89 -0.18
CA ILE A 201 11.21 -14.32 1.18
C ILE A 201 12.03 -15.54 1.62
N MET A 202 12.27 -16.50 0.73
CA MET A 202 13.13 -17.67 1.04
C MET A 202 14.54 -17.23 1.47
N GLN A 203 15.13 -16.29 0.75
CA GLN A 203 16.46 -15.75 1.07
C GLN A 203 16.46 -14.93 2.37
N GLU A 204 15.39 -14.13 2.62
CA GLU A 204 15.25 -13.40 3.89
C GLU A 204 15.09 -14.35 5.07
N GLU A 205 14.35 -15.45 4.90
CA GLU A 205 14.17 -16.47 5.94
C GLU A 205 15.44 -17.29 6.21
N GLU A 206 16.27 -17.52 5.19
CA GLU A 206 17.56 -18.18 5.33
C GLU A 206 18.57 -17.31 6.10
N ASN A 207 18.56 -16.00 5.83
CA ASN A 207 19.48 -15.05 6.47
C ASN A 207 19.00 -14.57 7.84
N GLU A 208 17.67 -14.51 8.06
CA GLU A 208 16.98 -14.03 9.27
C GLU A 208 17.28 -12.57 9.70
N GLU A 209 18.21 -11.88 9.02
CA GLU A 209 18.66 -10.55 9.42
C GLU A 209 17.58 -9.46 9.29
N ARG A 210 16.74 -9.56 8.24
CA ARG A 210 15.75 -8.54 7.88
C ARG A 210 14.30 -8.95 8.14
N ILE A 211 14.06 -10.12 8.68
CA ILE A 211 12.73 -10.56 9.12
C ILE A 211 12.31 -9.71 10.32
N VAL A 212 11.11 -9.18 10.29
CA VAL A 212 10.47 -8.44 11.38
C VAL A 212 9.59 -9.39 12.19
N ASP A 213 8.66 -10.10 11.52
CA ASP A 213 7.75 -11.04 12.17
C ASP A 213 7.14 -12.00 11.14
N LYS A 214 6.52 -13.09 11.63
CA LYS A 214 5.83 -14.09 10.82
C LYS A 214 4.54 -14.52 11.49
N HIS A 215 3.46 -14.59 10.71
CA HIS A 215 2.21 -15.16 11.18
C HIS A 215 1.52 -15.97 10.09
N GLY A 216 1.27 -17.26 10.37
CA GLY A 216 0.74 -18.21 9.40
C GLY A 216 1.62 -18.28 8.13
N ASP A 217 1.03 -17.98 7.00
CA ASP A 217 1.72 -18.01 5.71
C ASP A 217 2.37 -16.66 5.32
N PHE A 218 2.21 -15.62 6.13
CA PHE A 218 2.75 -14.29 5.86
C PHE A 218 4.05 -14.00 6.62
N THR A 219 4.93 -13.27 5.97
CA THR A 219 6.21 -12.80 6.50
C THR A 219 6.29 -11.28 6.35
N ALA A 220 6.60 -10.58 7.44
CA ALA A 220 6.96 -9.17 7.46
C ALA A 220 8.47 -9.02 7.51
N PHE A 221 9.06 -8.24 6.62
CA PHE A 221 10.50 -8.03 6.52
C PHE A 221 10.86 -6.64 6.00
N CYS A 222 12.04 -6.15 6.37
CA CYS A 222 12.61 -4.95 5.76
C CYS A 222 13.31 -5.34 4.45
N PRO A 223 12.89 -4.83 3.27
CA PRO A 223 13.53 -5.20 1.99
C PRO A 223 15.02 -4.91 1.98
N PHE A 224 15.83 -5.78 1.35
CA PHE A 224 17.28 -5.63 1.25
C PHE A 224 17.71 -4.24 0.74
N ALA A 225 17.00 -3.72 -0.24
CA ALA A 225 17.19 -2.39 -0.80
C ALA A 225 16.03 -1.45 -0.42
N SER A 226 15.71 -1.35 0.88
CA SER A 226 14.65 -0.46 1.38
C SER A 226 14.88 0.97 0.92
N ALA A 227 13.92 1.52 0.17
CA ALA A 227 13.97 2.91 -0.30
C ALA A 227 13.69 3.92 0.83
N TYR A 228 12.92 3.50 1.83
CA TYR A 228 12.55 4.34 2.98
C TYR A 228 13.13 3.77 4.27
N PRO A 229 13.58 4.65 5.22
CA PRO A 229 13.93 4.20 6.55
C PRO A 229 12.78 3.46 7.22
N PHE A 230 13.05 2.29 7.81
CA PHE A 230 12.04 1.42 8.43
C PHE A 230 10.92 0.95 7.49
N GLU A 231 11.20 0.87 6.20
CA GLU A 231 10.28 0.27 5.24
C GLU A 231 10.05 -1.19 5.57
N VAL A 232 8.77 -1.62 5.60
CA VAL A 232 8.38 -3.01 5.80
C VAL A 232 7.53 -3.50 4.64
N MET A 233 7.81 -4.70 4.17
CA MET A 233 6.98 -5.45 3.23
C MET A 233 6.39 -6.67 3.94
N ILE A 234 5.07 -6.89 3.77
CA ILE A 234 4.37 -8.09 4.21
C ILE A 234 3.93 -8.86 2.97
N SER A 235 4.32 -10.11 2.84
CA SER A 235 3.93 -10.97 1.72
C SER A 235 4.00 -12.45 2.12
N SER A 236 3.73 -13.36 1.17
CA SER A 236 3.75 -14.80 1.38
C SER A 236 4.60 -15.52 0.34
N LYS A 237 5.23 -16.64 0.72
CA LYS A 237 5.84 -17.58 -0.24
C LYS A 237 4.78 -18.34 -1.04
N LYS A 238 3.63 -18.58 -0.43
CA LYS A 238 2.54 -19.32 -1.08
C LYS A 238 1.71 -18.41 -2.00
N ALA A 239 1.17 -18.99 -3.05
CA ALA A 239 0.20 -18.35 -3.92
C ALA A 239 -1.17 -18.35 -3.21
N LEU A 240 -1.43 -17.34 -2.38
CA LEU A 240 -2.68 -17.18 -1.63
C LEU A 240 -3.75 -16.39 -2.42
N GLY A 241 -3.46 -16.03 -3.67
CA GLY A 241 -4.25 -15.11 -4.48
C GLY A 241 -3.78 -13.66 -4.35
N GLN A 242 -4.45 -12.77 -5.07
CA GLN A 242 -4.28 -11.32 -4.99
C GLN A 242 -5.36 -10.72 -4.07
N ILE A 243 -5.31 -9.41 -3.77
CA ILE A 243 -6.25 -8.79 -2.83
C ILE A 243 -7.72 -9.13 -3.12
N ASN A 244 -8.12 -9.25 -4.39
CA ASN A 244 -9.48 -9.58 -4.80
C ASN A 244 -9.86 -11.06 -4.61
N THR A 245 -8.90 -11.95 -4.39
CA THR A 245 -9.09 -13.41 -4.27
C THR A 245 -8.60 -13.99 -2.95
N LEU A 246 -8.03 -13.19 -2.06
CA LEU A 246 -7.66 -13.64 -0.72
C LEU A 246 -8.86 -14.25 0.01
N SER A 247 -8.67 -15.43 0.60
CA SER A 247 -9.69 -16.08 1.43
C SER A 247 -9.93 -15.33 2.74
N ASP A 248 -11.08 -15.55 3.38
CA ASP A 248 -11.36 -14.98 4.70
C ASP A 248 -10.31 -15.44 5.72
N SER A 249 -9.91 -16.71 5.69
CA SER A 249 -8.84 -17.23 6.56
C SER A 249 -7.49 -16.58 6.31
N SER A 250 -7.14 -16.26 5.07
CA SER A 250 -5.91 -15.52 4.77
C SER A 250 -5.98 -14.08 5.29
N ILE A 251 -7.13 -13.43 5.19
CA ILE A 251 -7.35 -12.08 5.72
C ILE A 251 -7.24 -12.07 7.26
N GLU A 252 -7.88 -13.03 7.93
CA GLU A 252 -7.84 -13.21 9.38
C GLU A 252 -6.41 -13.53 9.87
N THR A 253 -5.61 -14.25 9.09
CA THR A 253 -4.20 -14.52 9.40
C THR A 253 -3.31 -13.28 9.16
N LEU A 254 -3.60 -12.48 8.14
CA LEU A 254 -2.82 -11.28 7.81
C LEU A 254 -3.03 -10.14 8.82
N ALA A 255 -4.25 -9.99 9.33
CA ALA A 255 -4.65 -8.85 10.15
C ALA A 255 -3.80 -8.66 11.42
N PRO A 256 -3.55 -9.68 12.27
CA PRO A 256 -2.70 -9.53 13.44
C PRO A 256 -1.26 -9.19 13.08
N LEU A 257 -0.68 -9.75 12.01
CA LEU A 257 0.67 -9.44 11.57
C LEU A 257 0.80 -7.97 11.12
N LEU A 258 -0.19 -7.48 10.38
CA LEU A 258 -0.21 -6.08 9.93
C LEU A 258 -0.32 -5.13 11.13
N LEU A 259 -1.20 -5.44 12.08
CA LEU A 259 -1.36 -4.64 13.30
C LEU A 259 -0.08 -4.61 14.12
N ALA A 260 0.50 -5.77 14.44
CA ALA A 260 1.77 -5.87 15.18
C ALA A 260 2.91 -5.12 14.48
N THR A 261 3.01 -5.21 13.15
CA THR A 261 3.99 -4.44 12.36
C THR A 261 3.83 -2.93 12.55
N LEU A 262 2.59 -2.43 12.51
CA LEU A 262 2.30 -1.01 12.72
C LEU A 262 2.57 -0.55 14.15
N GLU A 263 2.26 -1.38 15.15
CA GLU A 263 2.56 -1.12 16.56
C GLU A 263 4.07 -1.09 16.82
N ASN A 264 4.85 -2.00 16.25
CA ASN A 264 6.29 -2.00 16.33
C ASN A 264 6.90 -0.73 15.68
N LEU A 265 6.38 -0.33 14.51
CA LEU A 265 6.79 0.93 13.88
C LEU A 265 6.46 2.13 14.78
N LYS A 266 5.28 2.16 15.40
CA LYS A 266 4.89 3.23 16.33
C LYS A 266 5.76 3.26 17.59
N THR A 267 6.12 2.10 18.13
CA THR A 267 7.02 1.99 19.29
C THR A 267 8.40 2.57 18.97
N GLN A 268 8.94 2.31 17.77
CA GLN A 268 10.26 2.80 17.34
C GLN A 268 10.25 4.27 16.89
N LEU A 269 9.20 4.72 16.23
CA LEU A 269 9.19 6.01 15.54
C LEU A 269 8.31 7.07 16.26
N GLY A 270 7.52 6.66 17.26
CA GLY A 270 6.51 7.52 17.86
C GLY A 270 5.33 7.77 16.91
N CYS A 271 4.82 9.00 16.89
CA CYS A 271 3.84 9.41 15.88
C CYS A 271 4.58 9.65 14.56
N PHE A 272 4.21 8.94 13.51
CA PHE A 272 4.87 9.05 12.20
C PHE A 272 3.86 9.06 11.06
N SER A 273 4.24 9.71 9.97
CA SER A 273 3.51 9.65 8.70
C SER A 273 4.00 8.46 7.87
N PHE A 274 3.10 7.81 7.13
CA PHE A 274 3.48 6.74 6.22
C PHE A 274 2.57 6.65 4.99
N ASN A 275 3.10 6.13 3.90
CA ASN A 275 2.32 5.60 2.80
C ASN A 275 2.23 4.07 2.96
N LEU A 276 1.05 3.51 2.71
CA LEU A 276 0.84 2.08 2.59
C LEU A 276 0.28 1.80 1.20
N VAL A 277 0.87 0.82 0.52
CA VAL A 277 0.45 0.39 -0.81
C VAL A 277 0.14 -1.10 -0.79
N VAL A 278 -1.01 -1.47 -1.36
CA VAL A 278 -1.39 -2.87 -1.56
C VAL A 278 -1.18 -3.21 -3.04
N THR A 279 -0.51 -4.31 -3.33
CA THR A 279 -0.22 -4.72 -4.70
C THR A 279 -1.49 -5.13 -5.43
N THR A 280 -1.61 -4.66 -6.68
CA THR A 280 -2.69 -4.99 -7.60
C THR A 280 -2.09 -5.23 -8.99
N PRO A 281 -2.08 -6.47 -9.48
CA PRO A 281 -1.55 -6.76 -10.81
C PRO A 281 -2.38 -6.08 -11.91
N PRO A 282 -1.78 -5.88 -13.10
CA PRO A 282 -2.50 -5.42 -14.29
C PRO A 282 -3.70 -6.27 -14.60
N LEU A 283 -4.76 -5.65 -15.11
CA LEU A 283 -6.04 -6.30 -15.41
C LEU A 283 -6.21 -6.62 -16.89
N GLN A 284 -5.43 -5.98 -17.77
CA GLN A 284 -5.53 -6.08 -19.22
C GLN A 284 -4.19 -6.42 -19.86
N GLU A 285 -4.25 -7.01 -21.06
CA GLU A 285 -3.11 -7.55 -21.78
C GLU A 285 -2.36 -6.53 -22.66
N ASP A 286 -2.99 -5.41 -23.01
CA ASP A 286 -2.53 -4.49 -24.07
C ASP A 286 -1.09 -3.96 -23.95
N THR A 287 -0.49 -4.08 -22.77
CA THR A 287 0.84 -3.52 -22.50
C THR A 287 1.77 -4.45 -21.72
N VAL A 288 1.30 -5.64 -21.36
CA VAL A 288 2.10 -6.70 -20.72
C VAL A 288 2.01 -7.98 -21.55
N ASP A 289 3.01 -8.87 -21.41
CA ASP A 289 3.00 -10.17 -22.07
C ASP A 289 1.69 -10.92 -21.72
N HIS A 290 0.97 -11.38 -22.73
CA HIS A 290 -0.31 -12.11 -22.60
C HIS A 290 -0.26 -13.28 -21.62
N GLY A 291 0.90 -13.90 -21.45
CA GLY A 291 1.10 -14.99 -20.49
C GLY A 291 0.99 -14.57 -19.03
N LEU A 292 1.29 -13.31 -18.67
CA LEU A 292 1.25 -12.84 -17.27
C LEU A 292 -0.17 -12.89 -16.70
N ILE A 293 -1.16 -12.41 -17.43
CA ILE A 293 -2.56 -12.35 -16.97
C ILE A 293 -3.08 -13.73 -16.62
N ASN A 294 -2.65 -14.77 -17.35
CA ASN A 294 -3.08 -16.15 -17.16
C ASN A 294 -2.38 -16.87 -15.99
N CYS A 295 -1.27 -16.31 -15.45
CA CYS A 295 -0.49 -16.93 -14.37
C CYS A 295 -0.11 -15.91 -13.29
N VAL A 296 -0.95 -14.91 -13.04
CA VAL A 296 -0.69 -13.84 -12.07
C VAL A 296 -0.42 -14.40 -10.67
N ASP A 297 -1.17 -15.39 -10.22
CA ASP A 297 -1.02 -15.95 -8.88
C ASP A 297 0.23 -16.82 -8.73
N GLU A 298 0.72 -17.40 -9.84
CA GLU A 298 1.96 -18.16 -9.87
C GLU A 298 3.19 -17.26 -10.00
N ALA A 299 3.11 -16.19 -10.80
CA ALA A 299 4.21 -15.30 -11.12
C ALA A 299 4.37 -14.16 -10.09
N CYS A 300 3.29 -13.77 -9.44
CA CYS A 300 3.24 -12.67 -8.49
C CYS A 300 2.71 -13.12 -7.13
N ARG A 301 2.99 -12.33 -6.10
CA ARG A 301 2.42 -12.52 -4.77
C ARG A 301 1.73 -11.25 -4.33
N PHE A 302 0.64 -11.40 -3.62
CA PHE A 302 0.07 -10.31 -2.84
C PHE A 302 1.10 -9.73 -1.88
N ALA A 303 1.18 -8.41 -1.77
CA ALA A 303 2.02 -7.76 -0.80
C ALA A 303 1.41 -6.44 -0.31
N ILE A 304 1.71 -6.11 0.94
CA ILE A 304 1.51 -4.78 1.53
C ILE A 304 2.89 -4.19 1.76
N ARG A 305 3.09 -2.95 1.33
CA ARG A 305 4.32 -2.19 1.55
C ARG A 305 4.01 -0.98 2.42
N ILE A 306 4.70 -0.85 3.55
CA ILE A 306 4.58 0.26 4.50
C ILE A 306 5.85 1.09 4.39
N MET A 307 5.70 2.39 4.09
CA MET A 307 6.79 3.31 3.81
C MET A 307 6.71 4.51 4.76
N PRO A 308 7.40 4.50 5.91
CA PRO A 308 7.46 5.65 6.82
C PRO A 308 8.06 6.88 6.11
N ARG A 309 7.42 8.02 6.27
CA ARG A 309 7.81 9.29 5.63
C ARG A 309 8.57 10.19 6.58
N ILE A 310 9.61 9.63 7.20
CA ILE A 310 10.47 10.30 8.18
C ILE A 310 11.73 10.92 7.56
N TYR A 311 11.93 10.74 6.25
CA TYR A 311 13.03 11.32 5.48
C TYR A 311 12.52 11.90 4.17
N LYS A 312 12.95 13.11 3.83
CA LYS A 312 12.52 13.82 2.61
C LYS A 312 13.48 13.56 1.46
N PHE A 313 12.93 13.33 0.28
CA PHE A 313 13.70 13.24 -0.95
C PHE A 313 14.17 14.62 -1.41
N GLY A 314 15.42 14.70 -1.83
CA GLY A 314 16.01 15.89 -2.42
C GLY A 314 16.08 15.82 -3.95
N GLY A 315 16.77 16.80 -4.53
CA GLY A 315 16.92 16.89 -5.99
C GLY A 315 17.64 15.70 -6.62
N PHE A 316 18.51 15.02 -5.88
CA PHE A 316 19.21 13.84 -6.37
C PHE A 316 18.24 12.69 -6.63
N GLU A 317 17.41 12.35 -5.65
CA GLU A 317 16.42 11.27 -5.79
C GLU A 317 15.41 11.57 -6.89
N VAL A 318 14.94 12.81 -6.96
CA VAL A 318 13.96 13.24 -7.97
C VAL A 318 14.54 13.18 -9.39
N SER A 319 15.82 13.55 -9.57
CA SER A 319 16.45 13.61 -10.90
C SER A 319 16.95 12.25 -11.41
N THR A 320 17.31 11.34 -10.50
CA THR A 320 17.96 10.07 -10.87
C THR A 320 17.11 8.84 -10.62
N GLY A 321 16.10 8.93 -9.75
CA GLY A 321 15.36 7.77 -9.25
C GLY A 321 16.16 6.89 -8.27
N VAL A 322 17.44 7.19 -8.01
CA VAL A 322 18.26 6.51 -7.01
C VAL A 322 17.94 7.10 -5.64
N ILE A 323 17.58 6.25 -4.69
CA ILE A 323 17.18 6.70 -3.34
C ILE A 323 18.35 6.60 -2.37
N ILE A 324 18.47 7.56 -1.46
CA ILE A 324 19.44 7.51 -0.36
C ILE A 324 18.68 7.19 0.93
N ASN A 325 18.97 6.03 1.52
CA ASN A 325 18.41 5.62 2.81
C ASN A 325 19.52 5.65 3.88
N PRO A 326 19.37 6.46 4.94
CA PRO A 326 20.35 6.51 6.03
C PRO A 326 20.22 5.37 7.04
N VAL A 327 19.20 4.51 6.96
CA VAL A 327 18.97 3.42 7.90
C VAL A 327 19.26 2.06 7.22
N LEU A 328 20.13 1.26 7.81
CA LEU A 328 20.37 -0.11 7.38
C LEU A 328 19.09 -0.95 7.59
N PRO A 329 18.59 -1.67 6.59
CA PRO A 329 17.41 -2.53 6.74
C PRO A 329 17.57 -3.60 7.82
N GLU A 330 18.77 -4.12 8.01
CA GLU A 330 19.13 -5.10 9.06
C GLU A 330 18.94 -4.49 10.46
N VAL A 331 19.36 -3.23 10.62
CA VAL A 331 19.20 -2.49 11.89
C VAL A 331 17.74 -2.15 12.13
N ALA A 332 17.02 -1.70 11.09
CA ALA A 332 15.60 -1.43 11.18
C ALA A 332 14.80 -2.66 11.60
N ALA A 333 15.03 -3.80 10.98
CA ALA A 333 14.36 -5.06 11.32
C ALA A 333 14.67 -5.52 12.75
N LYS A 334 15.94 -5.39 13.17
CA LYS A 334 16.32 -5.72 14.56
C LYS A 334 15.56 -4.86 15.56
N LEU A 335 15.55 -3.54 15.38
CA LEU A 335 14.86 -2.60 16.26
C LEU A 335 13.34 -2.87 16.30
N LEU A 336 12.72 -3.21 15.16
CA LEU A 336 11.30 -3.55 15.09
C LEU A 336 10.97 -4.84 15.83
N ARG A 337 11.85 -5.86 15.78
CA ARG A 337 11.69 -7.09 16.58
C ARG A 337 11.78 -6.81 18.09
N GLU A 338 12.78 -6.01 18.49
CA GLU A 338 12.96 -5.63 19.90
C GLU A 338 11.80 -4.81 20.46
N SER A 339 11.00 -4.16 19.61
CA SER A 339 9.80 -3.42 20.01
C SER A 339 8.62 -4.32 20.39
N ALA A 340 8.60 -5.56 19.92
CA ALA A 340 7.55 -6.52 20.25
C ALA A 340 7.64 -7.02 21.70
N ASP A 341 8.79 -6.82 22.37
CA ASP A 341 9.06 -7.28 23.73
C ASP A 341 8.79 -6.19 24.80
N VAL A 342 8.35 -5.00 24.39
CA VAL A 342 8.07 -3.84 25.26
C VAL A 342 6.58 -3.62 25.39
#